data_f16b0664e16f471ee059144327df7adb
#
_entry.id   f16b0664e16f471ee059144327df7adb
#
_cell.length_a   1.000
_cell.length_b   1.000
_cell.length_c   1.000
_cell.angle_alpha   90.00
_cell.angle_beta   90.00
_cell.angle_gamma   90.00
#
_symmetry.space_group_name_H-M   'P 1'
#
loop_
_entity.id
_entity.type
_entity.pdbx_description
1 polymer ?
#
loop_
_entity_poly.entity_id
_entity_poly.type
_entity_poly.pdbx_seq_one_letter_code
_entity_poly.pdbx_strand_id
1 'polypeptide(L)'
;FLKNEFCFAPLATCPKDIELLNKQYDKFLTGSDQIWNPYNLDTFYMLDFVKEDQKKIAYSSSIAVSRIPEEQQDIYKKYLSSFSAIFCREETGSKVLSALTGKTVKTVLDPVLLLDENSWIQFSHKGSLVNRISVSTPYIFCYFIGDKDFEWKALETIKKQYGINRVIVFSVAPPTCKIVGYEYLQSADIYDFVWFLH
;
A
#
# COMPACT_ATOMS: atom_id res chain seq x y z
N PHE A 1 -2.42 14.26 6.99
CA PHE A 1 -1.25 13.40 6.89
C PHE A 1 -0.43 13.70 5.63
N LEU A 2 -0.90 13.34 4.43
CA LEU A 2 -0.10 13.42 3.19
C LEU A 2 0.55 14.79 2.98
N LYS A 3 -0.18 15.89 3.17
CA LYS A 3 0.35 17.26 2.97
C LYS A 3 1.48 17.63 3.93
N ASN A 4 1.56 16.99 5.08
CA ASN A 4 2.57 17.31 6.10
C ASN A 4 3.83 16.46 5.97
N GLU A 5 3.69 15.24 5.42
CA GLU A 5 4.79 14.26 5.35
C GLU A 5 5.41 14.17 3.95
N PHE A 6 4.73 14.66 2.91
CA PHE A 6 5.20 14.57 1.53
C PHE A 6 5.31 15.93 0.86
N CYS A 7 6.36 16.09 0.06
CA CYS A 7 6.50 17.20 -0.86
C CYS A 7 5.85 16.83 -2.19
N PHE A 8 4.68 17.42 -2.47
CA PHE A 8 3.98 17.16 -3.71
C PHE A 8 4.49 18.02 -4.85
N ALA A 9 4.66 17.41 -6.03
CA ALA A 9 4.78 18.15 -7.26
C ALA A 9 3.50 18.97 -7.52
N PRO A 10 3.58 20.06 -8.28
CA PRO A 10 2.39 20.75 -8.77
C PRO A 10 1.45 19.78 -9.48
N LEU A 11 0.14 19.98 -9.34
CA LEU A 11 -0.85 19.16 -10.02
C LEU A 11 -0.67 19.25 -11.54
N ALA A 12 -0.40 18.12 -12.17
CA ALA A 12 -0.35 18.03 -13.62
C ALA A 12 -1.78 17.96 -14.17
N THR A 13 -2.18 18.96 -14.95
CA THR A 13 -3.53 19.08 -15.53
C THR A 13 -3.54 18.88 -17.03
N CYS A 14 -2.38 18.86 -17.66
CA CYS A 14 -2.23 18.68 -19.10
C CYS A 14 -0.91 17.96 -19.45
N PRO A 15 -0.75 17.45 -20.70
CA PRO A 15 0.48 16.79 -21.14
C PRO A 15 1.77 17.64 -20.98
N LYS A 16 1.68 18.96 -21.08
CA LYS A 16 2.83 19.86 -20.89
C LYS A 16 3.34 19.85 -19.45
N ASP A 17 2.44 19.76 -18.49
CA ASP A 17 2.81 19.68 -17.07
C ASP A 17 3.62 18.40 -16.79
N ILE A 18 3.18 17.27 -17.39
CA ILE A 18 3.89 16.00 -17.30
C ILE A 18 5.26 16.07 -17.97
N GLU A 19 5.38 16.78 -19.11
CA GLU A 19 6.68 17.00 -19.74
C GLU A 19 7.65 17.81 -18.87
N LEU A 20 7.15 18.77 -18.09
CA LEU A 20 7.96 19.52 -17.16
C LEU A 20 8.55 18.65 -16.05
N LEU A 21 7.79 17.65 -15.57
CA LEU A 21 8.29 16.69 -14.57
C LEU A 21 9.55 15.97 -15.08
N ASN A 22 9.60 15.59 -16.36
CA ASN A 22 10.78 14.94 -16.95
C ASN A 22 12.06 15.78 -16.93
N LYS A 23 11.92 17.13 -16.90
CA LYS A 23 13.03 18.07 -16.79
C LYS A 23 13.39 18.38 -15.35
N GLN A 24 12.41 18.27 -14.45
CA GLN A 24 12.52 18.67 -13.05
C GLN A 24 13.13 17.58 -12.16
N TYR A 25 12.87 16.30 -12.49
CA TYR A 25 13.27 15.17 -11.66
C TYR A 25 14.33 14.30 -12.34
N ASP A 26 15.31 13.86 -11.55
CA ASP A 26 16.40 12.97 -11.99
C ASP A 26 15.99 11.50 -12.02
N LYS A 27 15.03 11.12 -11.20
CA LYS A 27 14.49 9.76 -11.09
C LYS A 27 12.99 9.78 -10.85
N PHE A 28 12.33 8.74 -11.35
CA PHE A 28 10.93 8.44 -11.09
C PHE A 28 10.85 7.05 -10.47
N LEU A 29 10.25 6.98 -9.30
CA LEU A 29 10.06 5.75 -8.55
C LEU A 29 8.58 5.39 -8.53
N THR A 30 8.24 4.17 -8.92
CA THR A 30 6.89 3.61 -8.82
C THR A 30 6.86 2.43 -7.86
N GLY A 31 5.79 2.26 -7.15
CA GLY A 31 5.58 1.22 -6.11
C GLY A 31 4.96 1.83 -4.85
N SER A 32 4.57 1.06 -3.81
CA SER A 32 4.79 -0.39 -3.72
C SER A 32 3.57 -1.23 -4.14
N ASP A 33 2.40 -0.87 -4.04
CA ASP A 33 1.16 -1.65 -4.11
C ASP A 33 1.01 -2.52 -5.40
N GLN A 34 -0.17 -3.10 -5.59
CA GLN A 34 -0.58 -3.91 -6.74
C GLN A 34 -0.78 -3.07 -8.01
N ILE A 35 0.11 -2.11 -8.22
CA ILE A 35 0.04 -1.14 -9.32
C ILE A 35 0.21 -1.77 -10.72
N TRP A 36 0.67 -3.00 -10.77
CA TRP A 36 0.82 -3.77 -11.99
C TRP A 36 -0.11 -4.99 -12.05
N ASN A 37 -1.22 -4.93 -11.31
CA ASN A 37 -2.25 -5.97 -11.39
C ASN A 37 -2.96 -5.89 -12.76
N PRO A 38 -2.98 -6.99 -13.56
CA PRO A 38 -3.58 -6.99 -14.89
C PRO A 38 -5.08 -6.67 -14.93
N TYR A 39 -5.78 -6.87 -13.81
CA TYR A 39 -7.22 -6.55 -13.74
C TYR A 39 -7.52 -5.05 -13.56
N ASN A 40 -6.52 -4.25 -13.15
CA ASN A 40 -6.64 -2.81 -12.95
C ASN A 40 -5.42 -2.06 -13.52
N LEU A 41 -4.91 -2.53 -14.65
CA LEU A 41 -3.68 -2.01 -15.23
C LEU A 41 -3.84 -0.58 -15.72
N ASP A 42 -2.96 0.29 -15.24
CA ASP A 42 -2.78 1.65 -15.73
C ASP A 42 -1.29 1.86 -16.06
N THR A 43 -1.00 2.19 -17.32
CA THR A 43 0.37 2.38 -17.81
C THR A 43 1.07 3.59 -17.19
N PHE A 44 0.32 4.51 -16.59
CA PHE A 44 0.90 5.60 -15.80
C PHE A 44 1.80 5.07 -14.68
N TYR A 45 1.39 3.98 -14.00
CA TYR A 45 2.23 3.30 -13.02
C TYR A 45 3.38 2.49 -13.61
N MET A 46 3.40 2.32 -14.93
CA MET A 46 4.55 1.82 -15.68
C MET A 46 5.47 2.96 -16.16
N LEU A 47 5.26 4.18 -15.65
CA LEU A 47 6.04 5.37 -15.99
C LEU A 47 6.10 5.62 -17.50
N ASP A 48 4.98 5.45 -18.21
CA ASP A 48 4.88 5.60 -19.66
C ASP A 48 5.17 7.03 -20.13
N PHE A 49 4.95 8.01 -19.26
CA PHE A 49 5.24 9.43 -19.49
C PHE A 49 6.72 9.79 -19.33
N VAL A 50 7.55 8.93 -18.72
CA VAL A 50 8.98 9.18 -18.53
C VAL A 50 9.75 8.85 -19.79
N LYS A 51 10.45 9.84 -20.35
CA LYS A 51 11.12 9.72 -21.66
C LYS A 51 12.46 8.98 -21.59
N GLU A 52 13.17 9.11 -20.48
CA GLU A 52 14.52 8.56 -20.30
C GLU A 52 14.50 7.30 -19.46
N ASP A 53 14.87 6.18 -20.07
CA ASP A 53 14.82 4.85 -19.44
C ASP A 53 15.64 4.75 -18.14
N GLN A 54 16.80 5.41 -18.09
CA GLN A 54 17.65 5.45 -16.90
C GLN A 54 16.98 6.16 -15.69
N LYS A 55 15.91 6.91 -15.92
CA LYS A 55 15.16 7.58 -14.85
C LYS A 55 14.10 6.71 -14.20
N LYS A 56 13.71 5.58 -14.80
CA LYS A 56 12.61 4.72 -14.36
C LYS A 56 13.10 3.65 -13.38
N ILE A 57 12.54 3.65 -12.18
CA ILE A 57 12.82 2.65 -11.14
C ILE A 57 11.50 2.15 -10.58
N ALA A 58 11.40 0.85 -10.33
CA ALA A 58 10.29 0.27 -9.58
C ALA A 58 10.80 -0.34 -8.29
N TYR A 59 10.14 -0.02 -7.17
CA TYR A 59 10.47 -0.59 -5.87
C TYR A 59 9.24 -1.24 -5.24
N SER A 60 9.35 -2.55 -4.97
CA SER A 60 8.31 -3.33 -4.30
C SER A 60 6.94 -3.31 -5.02
N SER A 61 6.95 -3.09 -6.35
CA SER A 61 5.74 -3.15 -7.16
C SER A 61 5.22 -4.59 -7.24
N SER A 62 3.89 -4.77 -7.21
CA SER A 62 3.26 -6.09 -7.24
C SER A 62 2.41 -6.26 -8.49
N ILE A 63 2.44 -7.47 -9.06
CA ILE A 63 1.51 -7.90 -10.12
C ILE A 63 0.24 -8.56 -9.55
N ALA A 64 0.27 -8.98 -8.28
CA ALA A 64 -0.83 -9.61 -7.55
C ALA A 64 -1.44 -10.87 -8.18
N VAL A 65 -0.79 -11.46 -9.16
CA VAL A 65 -1.22 -12.66 -9.87
C VAL A 65 -0.04 -13.62 -10.06
N SER A 66 -0.33 -14.90 -10.32
CA SER A 66 0.69 -15.90 -10.60
C SER A 66 1.19 -15.89 -12.06
N ARG A 67 0.45 -15.24 -12.95
CA ARG A 67 0.79 -15.09 -14.38
C ARG A 67 0.13 -13.86 -14.97
N ILE A 68 0.78 -13.24 -15.95
CA ILE A 68 0.17 -12.17 -16.75
C ILE A 68 -0.62 -12.82 -17.90
N PRO A 69 -1.89 -12.40 -18.12
CA PRO A 69 -2.67 -12.85 -19.28
C PRO A 69 -1.93 -12.63 -20.60
N GLU A 70 -2.01 -13.59 -21.53
CA GLU A 70 -1.25 -13.56 -22.77
C GLU A 70 -1.48 -12.29 -23.58
N GLU A 71 -2.73 -11.84 -23.64
CA GLU A 71 -3.15 -10.61 -24.35
C GLU A 71 -2.56 -9.33 -23.77
N GLN A 72 -2.02 -9.37 -22.55
CA GLN A 72 -1.41 -8.20 -21.88
C GLN A 72 0.11 -8.27 -21.82
N GLN A 73 0.72 -9.41 -22.11
CA GLN A 73 2.18 -9.60 -21.97
C GLN A 73 3.00 -8.59 -22.77
N ASP A 74 2.55 -8.22 -23.96
CA ASP A 74 3.22 -7.23 -24.81
C ASP A 74 3.24 -5.84 -24.17
N ILE A 75 2.20 -5.47 -23.43
CA ILE A 75 2.15 -4.21 -22.70
C ILE A 75 3.21 -4.21 -21.60
N TYR A 76 3.26 -5.26 -20.78
CA TYR A 76 4.27 -5.39 -19.72
C TYR A 76 5.69 -5.39 -20.30
N LYS A 77 5.93 -6.17 -21.35
CA LYS A 77 7.22 -6.23 -22.03
C LYS A 77 7.62 -4.85 -22.57
N LYS A 78 6.70 -4.17 -23.26
CA LYS A 78 6.95 -2.85 -23.84
C LYS A 78 7.41 -1.84 -22.81
N TYR A 79 6.63 -1.69 -21.72
CA TYR A 79 6.90 -0.63 -20.75
C TYR A 79 7.99 -1.01 -19.73
N LEU A 80 7.96 -2.23 -19.18
CA LEU A 80 8.88 -2.60 -18.11
C LEU A 80 10.31 -2.89 -18.62
N SER A 81 10.47 -3.25 -19.90
CA SER A 81 11.83 -3.38 -20.46
C SER A 81 12.62 -2.07 -20.46
N SER A 82 11.94 -0.93 -20.36
CA SER A 82 12.57 0.39 -20.31
C SER A 82 13.05 0.79 -18.91
N PHE A 83 12.68 0.07 -17.86
CA PHE A 83 13.11 0.42 -16.49
C PHE A 83 14.62 0.18 -16.30
N SER A 84 15.28 1.11 -15.60
CA SER A 84 16.69 0.95 -15.21
C SER A 84 16.87 -0.10 -14.12
N ALA A 85 15.89 -0.24 -13.23
CA ALA A 85 15.83 -1.26 -12.18
C ALA A 85 14.38 -1.62 -11.84
N ILE A 86 14.13 -2.91 -11.60
CA ILE A 86 12.84 -3.42 -11.18
C ILE A 86 13.05 -4.29 -9.94
N PHE A 87 12.36 -3.92 -8.87
CA PHE A 87 12.26 -4.69 -7.64
C PHE A 87 10.78 -5.00 -7.38
N CYS A 88 10.45 -6.29 -7.30
CA CYS A 88 9.08 -6.77 -7.10
C CYS A 88 8.87 -7.22 -5.65
N ARG A 89 7.65 -7.09 -5.13
CA ARG A 89 7.32 -7.46 -3.77
C ARG A 89 7.25 -8.97 -3.56
N GLU A 90 6.80 -9.71 -4.56
CA GLU A 90 6.64 -11.16 -4.51
C GLU A 90 7.59 -11.92 -5.44
N GLU A 91 8.04 -13.09 -4.98
CA GLU A 91 8.97 -13.93 -5.73
C GLU A 91 8.36 -14.43 -7.06
N THR A 92 7.07 -14.78 -7.04
CA THR A 92 6.35 -15.19 -8.25
C THR A 92 6.34 -14.07 -9.28
N GLY A 93 6.05 -12.84 -8.87
CA GLY A 93 6.09 -11.66 -9.72
C GLY A 93 7.48 -11.40 -10.29
N SER A 94 8.52 -11.53 -9.47
CA SER A 94 9.91 -11.37 -9.91
C SER A 94 10.27 -12.36 -11.03
N LYS A 95 9.87 -13.62 -10.90
CA LYS A 95 10.11 -14.66 -11.92
C LYS A 95 9.35 -14.36 -13.21
N VAL A 96 8.07 -14.02 -13.11
CA VAL A 96 7.21 -13.67 -14.26
C VAL A 96 7.76 -12.46 -15.01
N LEU A 97 8.08 -11.39 -14.30
CA LEU A 97 8.59 -10.16 -14.90
C LEU A 97 9.98 -10.34 -15.48
N SER A 98 10.85 -11.14 -14.85
CA SER A 98 12.17 -11.46 -15.42
C SER A 98 12.03 -12.20 -16.75
N ALA A 99 11.13 -13.19 -16.84
CA ALA A 99 10.88 -13.93 -18.06
C ALA A 99 10.32 -13.04 -19.17
N LEU A 100 9.40 -12.14 -18.86
CA LEU A 100 8.77 -11.24 -19.84
C LEU A 100 9.73 -10.15 -20.35
N THR A 101 10.52 -9.56 -19.46
CA THR A 101 11.35 -8.39 -19.80
C THR A 101 12.76 -8.74 -20.21
N GLY A 102 13.23 -9.96 -19.92
CA GLY A 102 14.62 -10.36 -20.08
C GLY A 102 15.57 -9.70 -19.07
N LYS A 103 15.06 -8.98 -18.07
CA LYS A 103 15.83 -8.30 -17.02
C LYS A 103 15.89 -9.11 -15.74
N THR A 104 16.93 -8.88 -14.93
CA THR A 104 16.97 -9.38 -13.56
C THR A 104 16.02 -8.58 -12.69
N VAL A 105 14.91 -9.19 -12.28
CA VAL A 105 13.97 -8.61 -11.31
C VAL A 105 14.22 -9.26 -9.96
N LYS A 106 14.55 -8.44 -8.94
CA LYS A 106 14.82 -8.94 -7.59
C LYS A 106 13.58 -8.81 -6.71
N THR A 107 13.39 -9.78 -5.83
CA THR A 107 12.36 -9.69 -4.77
C THR A 107 12.89 -8.85 -3.63
N VAL A 108 12.06 -7.92 -3.14
CA VAL A 108 12.37 -7.04 -2.01
C VAL A 108 11.19 -6.95 -1.06
N LEU A 109 11.45 -6.52 0.17
CA LEU A 109 10.41 -6.26 1.16
C LEU A 109 9.55 -5.05 0.77
N ASP A 110 8.30 -5.07 1.22
CA ASP A 110 7.45 -3.88 1.19
C ASP A 110 8.12 -2.74 1.99
N PRO A 111 8.05 -1.48 1.54
CA PRO A 111 8.65 -0.35 2.24
C PRO A 111 8.26 -0.23 3.71
N VAL A 112 7.08 -0.66 4.08
CA VAL A 112 6.60 -0.65 5.47
C VAL A 112 7.48 -1.47 6.41
N LEU A 113 8.17 -2.50 5.88
CA LEU A 113 9.07 -3.37 6.64
C LEU A 113 10.52 -2.86 6.70
N LEU A 114 10.81 -1.69 6.13
CA LEU A 114 12.15 -1.09 6.17
C LEU A 114 12.40 -0.28 7.46
N LEU A 115 11.35 0.12 8.15
CA LEU A 115 11.44 0.80 9.42
C LEU A 115 11.42 -0.22 10.56
N ASP A 116 12.22 0.07 11.59
CA ASP A 116 12.20 -0.70 12.83
C ASP A 116 10.99 -0.34 13.72
N GLU A 117 10.75 -1.15 14.74
CA GLU A 117 9.65 -0.98 15.69
C GLU A 117 9.69 0.40 16.37
N ASN A 118 10.87 0.86 16.82
CA ASN A 118 11.01 2.14 17.49
C ASN A 118 10.61 3.32 16.59
N SER A 119 10.98 3.25 15.31
CA SER A 119 10.61 4.25 14.32
C SER A 119 9.10 4.30 14.12
N TRP A 120 8.43 3.13 14.07
CA TRP A 120 6.98 3.05 13.97
C TRP A 120 6.28 3.56 15.23
N ILE A 121 6.79 3.26 16.43
CA ILE A 121 6.28 3.77 17.70
C ILE A 121 6.37 5.30 17.72
N GLN A 122 7.54 5.88 17.41
CA GLN A 122 7.69 7.33 17.35
C GLN A 122 6.75 7.99 16.33
N PHE A 123 6.58 7.36 15.18
CA PHE A 123 5.62 7.81 14.16
C PHE A 123 4.20 7.83 14.72
N SER A 124 3.77 6.79 15.40
CA SER A 124 2.42 6.64 15.95
C SER A 124 2.05 7.70 17.00
N HIS A 125 3.03 8.23 17.73
CA HIS A 125 2.81 9.25 18.75
C HIS A 125 2.27 10.58 18.21
N LYS A 126 2.29 10.79 16.90
CA LYS A 126 1.65 11.94 16.24
C LYS A 126 0.12 11.80 16.16
N GLY A 127 -0.44 10.64 16.48
CA GLY A 127 -1.86 10.34 16.39
C GLY A 127 -2.72 11.18 17.34
N SER A 128 -3.89 11.57 16.87
CA SER A 128 -4.82 12.41 17.64
C SER A 128 -5.55 11.65 18.74
N LEU A 129 -5.61 10.32 18.66
CA LEU A 129 -6.30 9.43 19.58
C LEU A 129 -5.41 8.83 20.67
N VAL A 130 -4.08 8.97 20.56
CA VAL A 130 -3.07 8.43 21.48
C VAL A 130 -3.40 8.73 22.95
N ASN A 131 -3.87 9.94 23.26
CA ASN A 131 -4.20 10.37 24.62
C ASN A 131 -5.72 10.32 24.93
N ARG A 132 -6.53 9.83 24.02
CA ARG A 132 -7.99 9.81 24.15
C ARG A 132 -8.56 8.43 24.39
N ILE A 133 -7.91 7.40 23.86
CA ILE A 133 -8.33 6.00 23.97
C ILE A 133 -7.21 5.24 24.67
N SER A 134 -7.49 4.76 25.86
CA SER A 134 -6.52 3.98 26.64
C SER A 134 -6.27 2.62 25.97
N VAL A 135 -5.01 2.24 25.87
CA VAL A 135 -4.57 0.91 25.43
C VAL A 135 -4.03 0.05 26.60
N SER A 136 -4.27 0.47 27.84
CA SER A 136 -3.78 -0.21 29.03
C SER A 136 -4.46 -1.56 29.33
N THR A 137 -5.66 -1.78 28.75
CA THR A 137 -6.37 -3.07 28.88
C THR A 137 -6.32 -3.81 27.55
N PRO A 138 -6.20 -5.15 27.57
CA PRO A 138 -6.17 -5.95 26.35
C PRO A 138 -7.39 -5.67 25.46
N TYR A 139 -7.16 -5.58 24.17
CA TYR A 139 -8.20 -5.37 23.16
C TYR A 139 -7.88 -6.15 21.88
N ILE A 140 -8.88 -6.37 21.06
CA ILE A 140 -8.75 -6.85 19.70
C ILE A 140 -8.89 -5.66 18.77
N PHE A 141 -7.84 -5.36 18.00
CA PHE A 141 -7.90 -4.33 16.97
C PHE A 141 -8.37 -4.94 15.65
N CYS A 142 -9.43 -4.38 15.10
CA CYS A 142 -10.03 -4.85 13.86
C CYS A 142 -9.87 -3.78 12.78
N TYR A 143 -9.24 -4.15 11.66
CA TYR A 143 -9.18 -3.36 10.45
C TYR A 143 -9.91 -4.09 9.33
N PHE A 144 -11.04 -3.55 8.89
CA PHE A 144 -11.85 -4.14 7.82
C PHE A 144 -11.85 -3.26 6.57
N ILE A 145 -11.60 -3.91 5.42
CA ILE A 145 -11.76 -3.33 4.09
C ILE A 145 -13.10 -3.84 3.55
N GLY A 146 -14.17 -3.17 3.92
CA GLY A 146 -15.54 -3.57 3.62
C GLY A 146 -16.30 -4.05 4.86
N ASP A 147 -17.53 -4.44 4.66
CA ASP A 147 -18.44 -4.93 5.71
C ASP A 147 -18.95 -6.31 5.29
N LYS A 148 -18.34 -7.36 5.85
CA LYS A 148 -18.67 -8.74 5.50
C LYS A 148 -19.05 -9.52 6.76
N ASP A 149 -20.20 -10.17 6.75
CA ASP A 149 -20.70 -10.99 7.85
C ASP A 149 -19.72 -12.06 8.34
N PHE A 150 -18.89 -12.59 7.44
CA PHE A 150 -17.90 -13.59 7.76
C PHE A 150 -16.83 -13.06 8.74
N GLU A 151 -16.43 -11.83 8.58
CA GLU A 151 -15.38 -11.18 9.40
C GLU A 151 -15.84 -11.05 10.86
N TRP A 152 -17.12 -10.71 11.07
CA TRP A 152 -17.72 -10.64 12.41
C TRP A 152 -17.82 -12.01 13.11
N LYS A 153 -18.12 -13.08 12.38
CA LYS A 153 -18.14 -14.44 12.93
C LYS A 153 -16.75 -14.91 13.36
N ALA A 154 -15.72 -14.61 12.56
CA ALA A 154 -14.34 -14.90 12.92
C ALA A 154 -13.91 -14.15 14.19
N LEU A 155 -14.31 -12.88 14.33
CA LEU A 155 -14.02 -12.08 15.51
C LEU A 155 -14.60 -12.67 16.79
N GLU A 156 -15.83 -13.17 16.79
CA GLU A 156 -16.44 -13.82 17.95
C GLU A 156 -15.69 -15.09 18.37
N THR A 157 -15.12 -15.82 17.41
CA THR A 157 -14.25 -16.96 17.70
C THR A 157 -12.96 -16.52 18.36
N ILE A 158 -12.33 -15.49 17.86
CA ILE A 158 -11.08 -14.89 18.42
C ILE A 158 -11.34 -14.39 19.84
N LYS A 159 -12.42 -13.64 20.08
CA LYS A 159 -12.79 -13.16 21.41
C LYS A 159 -12.86 -14.30 22.44
N LYS A 160 -13.53 -15.39 22.07
CA LYS A 160 -13.66 -16.58 22.94
C LYS A 160 -12.30 -17.25 23.18
N GLN A 161 -11.49 -17.38 22.14
CA GLN A 161 -10.19 -18.04 22.21
C GLN A 161 -9.22 -17.31 23.15
N TYR A 162 -9.20 -15.99 23.10
CA TYR A 162 -8.26 -15.18 23.87
C TYR A 162 -8.85 -14.57 25.15
N GLY A 163 -10.17 -14.75 25.41
CA GLY A 163 -10.84 -14.16 26.56
C GLY A 163 -10.91 -12.63 26.55
N ILE A 164 -10.76 -12.00 25.36
CA ILE A 164 -10.74 -10.54 25.20
C ILE A 164 -12.09 -10.11 24.63
N ASN A 165 -12.82 -9.27 25.38
CA ASN A 165 -14.14 -8.77 24.98
C ASN A 165 -14.11 -7.36 24.39
N ARG A 166 -13.07 -6.58 24.68
CA ARG A 166 -12.89 -5.23 24.17
C ARG A 166 -12.48 -5.27 22.70
N VAL A 167 -13.20 -4.58 21.85
CA VAL A 167 -12.96 -4.53 20.41
C VAL A 167 -12.88 -3.08 19.96
N ILE A 168 -11.79 -2.75 19.28
CA ILE A 168 -11.58 -1.44 18.65
C ILE A 168 -11.60 -1.65 17.14
N VAL A 169 -12.48 -0.93 16.44
CA VAL A 169 -12.70 -1.10 15.01
C VAL A 169 -12.21 0.12 14.25
N PHE A 170 -11.28 -0.10 13.34
CA PHE A 170 -10.86 0.86 12.32
C PHE A 170 -11.43 0.40 10.98
N SER A 171 -12.22 1.23 10.33
CA SER A 171 -12.83 0.92 9.04
C SER A 171 -12.58 2.03 8.04
N VAL A 172 -12.23 1.65 6.80
CA VAL A 172 -12.04 2.59 5.68
C VAL A 172 -13.35 3.26 5.29
N ALA A 173 -14.46 2.54 5.39
CA ALA A 173 -15.81 3.06 5.18
C ALA A 173 -16.62 2.96 6.48
N PRO A 174 -17.54 3.89 6.75
CA PRO A 174 -18.44 3.76 7.87
C PRO A 174 -19.19 2.41 7.78
N PRO A 175 -19.19 1.58 8.83
CA PRO A 175 -19.92 0.32 8.79
C PRO A 175 -21.43 0.61 8.66
N THR A 176 -22.11 -0.18 7.84
CA THR A 176 -23.57 -0.09 7.66
C THR A 176 -24.32 -0.39 8.95
N CYS A 177 -23.73 -1.28 9.79
CA CYS A 177 -24.24 -1.60 11.12
C CYS A 177 -23.11 -1.53 12.15
N LYS A 178 -23.36 -0.85 13.27
CA LYS A 178 -22.44 -0.86 14.41
C LYS A 178 -22.88 -1.90 15.43
N ILE A 179 -21.93 -2.74 15.85
CA ILE A 179 -22.19 -3.70 16.93
C ILE A 179 -22.11 -2.98 18.26
N VAL A 180 -23.13 -3.14 19.09
CA VAL A 180 -23.18 -2.53 20.42
C VAL A 180 -22.04 -3.05 21.28
N GLY A 181 -21.34 -2.14 21.96
CA GLY A 181 -20.21 -2.47 22.83
C GLY A 181 -18.84 -2.48 22.13
N TYR A 182 -18.78 -2.23 20.81
CA TYR A 182 -17.53 -2.05 20.09
C TYR A 182 -17.17 -0.56 19.96
N GLU A 183 -15.87 -0.27 20.09
CA GLU A 183 -15.34 1.08 19.95
C GLU A 183 -14.97 1.34 18.49
N TYR A 184 -15.68 2.23 17.81
CA TYR A 184 -15.40 2.59 16.41
C TYR A 184 -14.55 3.85 16.37
N LEU A 185 -13.37 3.76 15.78
CA LEU A 185 -12.47 4.90 15.61
C LEU A 185 -13.04 5.85 14.55
N GLN A 186 -13.48 7.02 15.00
CA GLN A 186 -13.94 8.08 14.11
C GLN A 186 -12.80 9.08 13.90
N SER A 187 -12.60 9.49 12.66
CA SER A 187 -11.56 10.47 12.30
C SER A 187 -10.13 10.05 12.66
N ALA A 188 -9.90 8.74 12.82
CA ALA A 188 -8.56 8.21 13.01
C ALA A 188 -7.74 8.35 11.72
N ASP A 189 -6.48 8.67 11.88
CA ASP A 189 -5.51 8.77 10.79
C ASP A 189 -4.51 7.60 10.80
N ILE A 190 -3.49 7.67 9.93
CA ILE A 190 -2.48 6.62 9.83
C ILE A 190 -1.62 6.52 11.10
N TYR A 191 -1.41 7.62 11.81
CA TYR A 191 -0.65 7.61 13.06
C TYR A 191 -1.43 6.86 14.13
N ASP A 192 -2.74 7.13 14.24
CA ASP A 192 -3.65 6.42 15.14
C ASP A 192 -3.73 4.93 14.78
N PHE A 193 -3.82 4.60 13.49
CA PHE A 193 -3.81 3.21 13.03
C PHE A 193 -2.56 2.45 13.53
N VAL A 194 -1.38 3.03 13.35
CA VAL A 194 -0.13 2.42 13.81
C VAL A 194 -0.08 2.31 15.33
N TRP A 195 -0.62 3.30 16.06
CA TRP A 195 -0.71 3.28 17.52
C TRP A 195 -1.52 2.10 18.04
N PHE A 196 -2.65 1.77 17.41
CA PHE A 196 -3.48 0.65 17.85
C PHE A 196 -2.95 -0.73 17.41
N LEU A 197 -1.98 -0.78 16.50
CA LEU A 197 -1.28 -2.02 16.14
C LEU A 197 -0.16 -2.40 17.13
N HIS A 198 0.34 -1.44 17.88
CA HIS A 198 1.40 -1.63 18.89
C HIS A 198 0.81 -1.96 20.25
#